data_3e9d351f1e7176c86addbc4307fcaf91
#
_entry.id   3e9d351f1e7176c86addbc4307fcaf91
#
_cell.length_a   1.000
_cell.length_b   1.000
_cell.length_c   1.000
_cell.angle_alpha   90.00
_cell.angle_beta   90.00
_cell.angle_gamma   90.00
#
_symmetry.space_group_name_H-M   'P 1'
#
loop_
_entity.id
_entity.type
_entity.pdbx_description
1 polymer ?
#
loop_
_entity_poly.entity_id
_entity_poly.type
_entity_poly.pdbx_seq_one_letter_code
_entity_poly.pdbx_strand_id
1 'polypeptide(L)'
;MREVINWSSRVWLLFIFLNASIVIAVGVALSDLALAILAFVLMALTLFFSFTSRLRLIASNKSLIVGKAEIESRYIKVVIPLNEEEMKYERGAGLDPRAYLAIRFWVKAGMKVMLDDPRDPTPYWLVSSRRASEFKTYLSK
;
A
#
# COMPACT_ATOMS: atom_id res chain seq x y z
N MET A 1 -0.29 -13.37 12.14
CA MET A 1 -1.36 -12.41 11.73
C MET A 1 -1.17 -12.04 10.27
N ARG A 2 -2.25 -11.79 9.49
CA ARG A 2 -2.14 -11.45 8.05
C ARG A 2 -3.13 -10.36 7.69
N GLU A 3 -2.66 -9.38 6.89
CA GLU A 3 -3.49 -8.35 6.26
C GLU A 3 -3.12 -8.21 4.78
N VAL A 4 -4.12 -8.02 3.91
CA VAL A 4 -3.91 -7.71 2.49
C VAL A 4 -4.63 -6.41 2.17
N ILE A 5 -3.87 -5.41 1.76
CA ILE A 5 -4.38 -4.09 1.40
C ILE A 5 -4.65 -4.07 -0.11
N ASN A 6 -5.92 -4.09 -0.45
CA ASN A 6 -6.43 -3.95 -1.81
C ASN A 6 -6.86 -2.50 -2.07
N TRP A 7 -7.15 -2.17 -3.32
CA TRP A 7 -7.75 -0.91 -3.70
C TRP A 7 -9.07 -0.65 -2.95
N SER A 8 -9.26 0.60 -2.53
CA SER A 8 -10.55 1.03 -1.97
C SER A 8 -11.59 1.21 -3.08
N SER A 9 -12.87 1.20 -2.72
CA SER A 9 -13.97 1.45 -3.66
C SER A 9 -13.81 2.80 -4.38
N ARG A 10 -13.27 3.82 -3.70
CA ARG A 10 -13.00 5.14 -4.30
C ARG A 10 -11.97 5.07 -5.42
N VAL A 11 -10.91 4.27 -5.25
CA VAL A 11 -9.88 4.07 -6.29
C VAL A 11 -10.48 3.33 -7.48
N TRP A 12 -11.31 2.31 -7.25
CA TRP A 12 -12.03 1.61 -8.31
C TRP A 12 -12.94 2.55 -9.10
N LEU A 13 -13.74 3.36 -8.42
CA LEU A 13 -14.63 4.33 -9.07
C LEU A 13 -13.84 5.35 -9.90
N LEU A 14 -12.71 5.84 -9.38
CA LEU A 14 -11.84 6.76 -10.13
C LEU A 14 -11.35 6.13 -11.43
N PHE A 15 -10.82 4.89 -11.39
CA PHE A 15 -10.30 4.24 -12.60
C PHE A 15 -11.40 3.87 -13.59
N ILE A 16 -12.58 3.44 -13.11
CA ILE A 16 -13.74 3.20 -13.98
C ILE A 16 -14.16 4.50 -14.67
N PHE A 17 -14.25 5.60 -13.93
CA PHE A 17 -14.59 6.91 -14.47
C PHE A 17 -13.57 7.38 -15.51
N LEU A 18 -12.28 7.25 -15.23
CA LEU A 18 -11.21 7.61 -16.18
C LEU A 18 -11.27 6.77 -17.46
N ASN A 19 -11.44 5.46 -17.33
CA ASN A 19 -11.56 4.57 -18.48
C ASN A 19 -12.79 4.92 -19.34
N ALA A 20 -13.95 5.14 -18.73
CA ALA A 20 -15.14 5.56 -19.42
C ALA A 20 -14.96 6.92 -20.12
N SER A 21 -14.32 7.89 -19.47
CA SER A 21 -14.04 9.20 -20.03
C SER A 21 -13.14 9.10 -21.29
N ILE A 22 -12.11 8.26 -21.24
CA ILE A 22 -11.23 8.02 -22.39
C ILE A 22 -12.03 7.39 -23.56
N VAL A 23 -12.81 6.34 -23.30
CA VAL A 23 -13.61 5.65 -24.31
C VAL A 23 -14.61 6.60 -24.99
N ILE A 24 -15.29 7.44 -24.19
CA ILE A 24 -16.23 8.45 -24.70
C ILE A 24 -15.51 9.50 -25.55
N ALA A 25 -14.36 10.00 -25.08
CA ALA A 25 -13.61 11.05 -25.76
C ALA A 25 -13.15 10.65 -27.17
N VAL A 26 -12.78 9.39 -27.37
CA VAL A 26 -12.29 8.90 -28.66
C VAL A 26 -13.35 8.16 -29.48
N GLY A 27 -14.53 7.91 -28.90
CA GLY A 27 -15.58 7.10 -29.52
C GLY A 27 -16.09 7.61 -30.87
N VAL A 28 -16.03 8.94 -31.09
CA VAL A 28 -16.42 9.55 -32.36
C VAL A 28 -15.40 9.30 -33.47
N ALA A 29 -14.13 9.09 -33.11
CA ALA A 29 -13.02 8.97 -34.06
C ALA A 29 -12.65 7.53 -34.40
N LEU A 30 -13.09 6.55 -33.63
CA LEU A 30 -12.74 5.14 -33.78
C LEU A 30 -13.90 4.32 -34.30
N SER A 31 -13.58 3.22 -35.04
CA SER A 31 -14.57 2.20 -35.35
C SER A 31 -15.00 1.42 -34.11
N ASP A 32 -16.19 0.81 -34.12
CA ASP A 32 -16.72 0.04 -32.99
C ASP A 32 -15.77 -1.06 -32.53
N LEU A 33 -15.08 -1.74 -33.47
CA LEU A 33 -14.09 -2.75 -33.12
C LEU A 33 -12.88 -2.17 -32.42
N ALA A 34 -12.35 -1.03 -32.89
CA ALA A 34 -11.20 -0.36 -32.28
C ALA A 34 -11.56 0.15 -30.89
N LEU A 35 -12.77 0.66 -30.69
CA LEU A 35 -13.28 1.12 -29.43
C LEU A 35 -13.41 -0.03 -28.41
N ALA A 36 -13.93 -1.18 -28.85
CA ALA A 36 -14.04 -2.38 -28.03
C ALA A 36 -12.65 -2.90 -27.58
N ILE A 37 -11.68 -2.92 -28.50
CA ILE A 37 -10.30 -3.30 -28.18
C ILE A 37 -9.69 -2.33 -27.17
N LEU A 38 -9.86 -1.01 -27.35
CA LEU A 38 -9.36 0.00 -26.42
C LEU A 38 -9.96 -0.19 -25.02
N ALA A 39 -11.28 -0.35 -24.93
CA ALA A 39 -11.97 -0.57 -23.66
C ALA A 39 -11.45 -1.84 -22.94
N PHE A 40 -11.25 -2.93 -23.69
CA PHE A 40 -10.69 -4.17 -23.17
C PHE A 40 -9.27 -3.97 -22.62
N VAL A 41 -8.40 -3.29 -23.38
CA VAL A 41 -7.01 -3.03 -22.98
C VAL A 41 -6.97 -2.16 -21.71
N LEU A 42 -7.76 -1.09 -21.63
CA LEU A 42 -7.85 -0.22 -20.47
C LEU A 42 -8.32 -0.98 -19.22
N MET A 43 -9.32 -1.85 -19.38
CA MET A 43 -9.80 -2.70 -18.30
C MET A 43 -8.72 -3.70 -17.85
N ALA A 44 -8.04 -4.36 -18.78
CA ALA A 44 -6.96 -5.30 -18.50
C ALA A 44 -5.80 -4.63 -17.73
N LEU A 45 -5.40 -3.43 -18.15
CA LEU A 45 -4.39 -2.62 -17.44
C LEU A 45 -4.84 -2.25 -16.04
N THR A 46 -6.09 -1.82 -15.86
CA THR A 46 -6.64 -1.48 -14.54
C THR A 46 -6.61 -2.69 -13.60
N LEU A 47 -7.00 -3.85 -14.09
CA LEU A 47 -6.92 -5.10 -13.33
C LEU A 47 -5.47 -5.44 -12.98
N PHE A 48 -4.57 -5.37 -13.96
CA PHE A 48 -3.14 -5.64 -13.75
C PHE A 48 -2.55 -4.73 -12.66
N PHE A 49 -2.78 -3.42 -12.72
CA PHE A 49 -2.32 -2.49 -11.68
C PHE A 49 -2.97 -2.75 -10.33
N SER A 50 -4.25 -3.11 -10.29
CA SER A 50 -4.93 -3.48 -9.05
C SER A 50 -4.28 -4.71 -8.38
N PHE A 51 -3.88 -5.72 -9.16
CA PHE A 51 -3.22 -6.92 -8.65
C PHE A 51 -1.79 -6.64 -8.17
N THR A 52 -1.01 -5.89 -8.94
CA THR A 52 0.40 -5.61 -8.64
C THR A 52 0.59 -4.63 -7.48
N SER A 53 -0.37 -3.72 -7.27
CA SER A 53 -0.31 -2.73 -6.20
C SER A 53 -0.76 -3.22 -4.83
N ARG A 54 -1.18 -4.48 -4.69
CA ARG A 54 -1.55 -5.08 -3.40
C ARG A 54 -0.36 -5.08 -2.43
N LEU A 55 -0.61 -4.67 -1.21
CA LEU A 55 0.38 -4.77 -0.14
C LEU A 55 -0.02 -5.91 0.80
N ARG A 56 0.88 -6.86 1.00
CA ARG A 56 0.71 -7.98 1.92
C ARG A 56 1.51 -7.73 3.18
N LEU A 57 0.85 -7.84 4.32
CA LEU A 57 1.44 -7.74 5.64
C LEU A 57 1.24 -9.09 6.34
N ILE A 58 2.32 -9.72 6.78
CA ILE A 58 2.29 -10.99 7.49
C ILE A 58 3.19 -10.86 8.72
N ALA A 59 2.59 -10.91 9.89
CA ALA A 59 3.32 -11.02 11.14
C ALA A 59 3.26 -12.44 11.69
N SER A 60 4.41 -12.99 11.98
CA SER A 60 4.61 -14.26 12.66
C SER A 60 5.36 -14.04 13.98
N ASN A 61 5.51 -15.07 14.80
CA ASN A 61 6.32 -14.99 16.02
C ASN A 61 7.82 -14.78 15.74
N LYS A 62 8.26 -15.02 14.50
CA LYS A 62 9.67 -14.95 14.09
C LYS A 62 10.00 -13.74 13.22
N SER A 63 9.03 -13.24 12.44
CA SER A 63 9.27 -12.17 11.46
C SER A 63 8.04 -11.37 11.12
N LEU A 64 8.27 -10.15 10.64
CA LEU A 64 7.29 -9.29 9.98
C LEU A 64 7.66 -9.17 8.51
N ILE A 65 6.73 -9.57 7.63
CA ILE A 65 6.86 -9.45 6.18
C ILE A 65 5.95 -8.31 5.71
N VAL A 66 6.53 -7.37 4.98
CA VAL A 66 5.85 -6.21 4.40
C VAL A 66 6.15 -6.16 2.90
N GLY A 67 5.21 -6.62 2.10
CA GLY A 67 5.40 -6.73 0.65
C GLY A 67 6.49 -7.72 0.29
N LYS A 68 7.67 -7.23 -0.09
CA LYS A 68 8.86 -8.02 -0.43
C LYS A 68 9.93 -7.99 0.67
N ALA A 69 9.79 -7.08 1.64
CA ALA A 69 10.74 -6.94 2.72
C ALA A 69 10.34 -7.83 3.90
N GLU A 70 11.32 -8.42 4.56
CA GLU A 70 11.15 -9.23 5.76
C GLU A 70 12.13 -8.77 6.84
N ILE A 71 11.68 -8.67 8.08
CA ILE A 71 12.51 -8.43 9.25
C ILE A 71 12.18 -9.42 10.35
N GLU A 72 13.20 -9.93 11.03
CA GLU A 72 13.01 -10.78 12.19
C GLU A 72 12.45 -10.00 13.37
N SER A 73 11.52 -10.60 14.13
CA SER A 73 10.83 -9.94 15.25
C SER A 73 11.80 -9.43 16.34
N ARG A 74 12.98 -10.05 16.48
CA ARG A 74 14.01 -9.63 17.44
C ARG A 74 14.61 -8.25 17.15
N TYR A 75 14.54 -7.79 15.89
CA TYR A 75 15.03 -6.46 15.49
C TYR A 75 13.94 -5.39 15.49
N ILE A 76 12.70 -5.75 15.84
CA ILE A 76 11.61 -4.81 16.00
C ILE A 76 11.65 -4.26 17.41
N LYS A 77 12.01 -2.98 17.53
CA LYS A 77 12.07 -2.30 18.82
C LYS A 77 10.67 -1.96 19.36
N VAL A 78 9.84 -1.36 18.49
CA VAL A 78 8.47 -0.98 18.84
C VAL A 78 7.63 -0.78 17.60
N VAL A 79 6.34 -1.11 17.69
CA VAL A 79 5.32 -0.81 16.67
C VAL A 79 4.40 0.27 17.18
N ILE A 80 4.35 1.39 16.47
CA ILE A 80 3.55 2.57 16.80
C ILE A 80 2.42 2.66 15.78
N PRO A 81 1.16 2.40 16.15
CA PRO A 81 0.02 2.68 15.29
C PRO A 81 -0.10 4.17 15.03
N LEU A 82 -0.38 4.54 13.79
CA LEU A 82 -0.53 5.93 13.35
C LEU A 82 -1.92 6.16 12.81
N ASN A 83 -2.57 7.23 13.26
CA ASN A 83 -3.81 7.73 12.68
C ASN A 83 -3.55 8.51 11.37
N GLU A 84 -4.59 9.11 10.77
CA GLU A 84 -4.49 9.82 9.50
C GLU A 84 -3.54 11.03 9.58
N GLU A 85 -3.62 11.82 10.65
CA GLU A 85 -2.82 13.03 10.84
C GLU A 85 -1.36 12.70 11.09
N GLU A 86 -1.10 11.75 11.97
CA GLU A 86 0.24 11.24 12.28
C GLU A 86 0.88 10.60 11.05
N MET A 87 0.12 9.81 10.28
CA MET A 87 0.62 9.21 9.05
C MET A 87 0.92 10.26 7.97
N LYS A 88 0.15 11.36 7.92
CA LYS A 88 0.41 12.49 7.03
C LYS A 88 1.69 13.22 7.43
N TYR A 89 1.91 13.45 8.73
CA TYR A 89 3.14 14.05 9.24
C TYR A 89 4.37 13.20 8.94
N GLU A 90 4.31 11.90 9.24
CA GLU A 90 5.41 10.95 9.03
C GLU A 90 5.75 10.71 7.56
N ARG A 91 4.81 10.91 6.63
CA ARG A 91 5.06 10.87 5.17
C ARG A 91 5.63 12.16 4.62
N GLY A 92 5.58 13.23 5.39
CA GLY A 92 5.99 14.57 5.00
C GLY A 92 7.13 15.09 5.86
N ALA A 93 6.82 16.03 6.77
CA ALA A 93 7.82 16.74 7.57
C ALA A 93 8.61 15.83 8.54
N GLY A 94 8.02 14.72 9.00
CA GLY A 94 8.66 13.77 9.91
C GLY A 94 9.41 12.62 9.21
N LEU A 95 9.50 12.63 7.88
CA LEU A 95 10.10 11.52 7.13
C LEU A 95 11.63 11.53 7.21
N ASP A 96 12.23 10.44 7.70
CA ASP A 96 13.66 10.17 7.51
C ASP A 96 13.88 9.56 6.12
N PRO A 97 14.78 10.13 5.30
CA PRO A 97 15.07 9.61 3.95
C PRO A 97 15.56 8.15 3.92
N ARG A 98 16.08 7.64 5.03
CA ARG A 98 16.56 6.25 5.16
C ARG A 98 15.43 5.27 5.54
N ALA A 99 14.22 5.76 5.83
CA ALA A 99 13.09 4.92 6.21
C ALA A 99 12.61 4.06 5.04
N TYR A 100 12.22 2.82 5.33
CA TYR A 100 11.55 1.98 4.34
C TYR A 100 10.07 2.33 4.25
N LEU A 101 9.58 2.61 3.04
CA LEU A 101 8.22 3.06 2.80
C LEU A 101 7.37 1.98 2.10
N ALA A 102 6.40 1.44 2.81
CA ALA A 102 5.38 0.55 2.26
C ALA A 102 3.99 1.20 2.34
N ILE A 103 3.85 2.32 1.65
CA ILE A 103 2.67 3.19 1.72
C ILE A 103 1.72 2.91 0.57
N ARG A 104 0.42 2.99 0.86
CA ARG A 104 -0.67 2.99 -0.13
C ARG A 104 -1.51 4.24 0.08
N PHE A 105 -1.56 5.13 -0.94
CA PHE A 105 -2.19 6.47 -0.83
C PHE A 105 -3.69 6.41 -0.47
N TRP A 106 -4.35 5.29 -0.76
CA TRP A 106 -5.76 5.07 -0.44
C TRP A 106 -6.00 4.52 0.98
N VAL A 107 -4.93 4.30 1.75
CA VAL A 107 -5.00 3.91 3.17
C VAL A 107 -4.40 5.06 3.99
N LYS A 108 -5.24 5.69 4.78
CA LYS A 108 -4.89 6.92 5.51
C LYS A 108 -4.14 6.65 6.80
N ALA A 109 -4.44 5.52 7.44
CA ALA A 109 -3.79 5.09 8.68
C ALA A 109 -2.64 4.10 8.40
N GLY A 110 -1.81 3.86 9.41
CA GLY A 110 -0.68 2.95 9.26
C GLY A 110 0.01 2.63 10.56
N MET A 111 1.24 2.17 10.46
CA MET A 111 2.12 1.94 11.58
C MET A 111 3.56 2.32 11.24
N LYS A 112 4.27 2.82 12.26
CA LYS A 112 5.72 3.04 12.25
C LYS A 112 6.35 1.90 13.04
N VAL A 113 7.17 1.10 12.37
CA VAL A 113 7.88 -0.03 12.95
C VAL A 113 9.31 0.41 13.17
N MET A 114 9.68 0.73 14.41
CA MET A 114 11.04 1.11 14.78
C MET A 114 11.93 -0.12 14.78
N LEU A 115 13.10 -0.02 14.15
CA LEU A 115 14.04 -1.10 14.03
C LEU A 115 15.28 -0.88 14.90
N ASP A 116 15.93 -1.98 15.28
CA ASP A 116 17.19 -2.01 16.00
C ASP A 116 18.04 -3.17 15.44
N ASP A 117 18.33 -3.13 14.13
CA ASP A 117 19.22 -4.08 13.47
C ASP A 117 20.61 -3.41 13.24
N PRO A 118 21.67 -3.86 13.91
CA PRO A 118 23.02 -3.29 13.74
C PRO A 118 23.56 -3.39 12.31
N ARG A 119 22.99 -4.25 11.46
CA ARG A 119 23.44 -4.51 10.09
C ARG A 119 22.69 -3.68 9.05
N ASP A 120 21.54 -3.08 9.44
CA ASP A 120 20.70 -2.29 8.54
C ASP A 120 20.56 -0.85 9.06
N PRO A 121 21.02 0.17 8.30
CA PRO A 121 20.92 1.57 8.71
C PRO A 121 19.49 2.12 8.66
N THR A 122 18.50 1.32 8.27
CA THR A 122 17.07 1.72 8.19
C THR A 122 16.51 1.96 9.59
N PRO A 123 16.13 3.21 9.95
CA PRO A 123 15.71 3.52 11.31
C PRO A 123 14.30 2.99 11.63
N TYR A 124 13.43 2.96 10.63
CA TYR A 124 12.06 2.45 10.77
C TYR A 124 11.42 2.12 9.43
N TRP A 125 10.37 1.33 9.49
CA TRP A 125 9.45 1.11 8.37
C TRP A 125 8.16 1.89 8.57
N LEU A 126 7.73 2.63 7.55
CA LEU A 126 6.44 3.31 7.52
C LEU A 126 5.48 2.54 6.63
N VAL A 127 4.49 1.92 7.23
CA VAL A 127 3.64 0.92 6.58
C VAL A 127 2.17 1.30 6.66
N SER A 128 1.48 1.34 5.52
CA SER A 128 0.03 1.47 5.51
C SER A 128 -0.63 0.22 6.09
N SER A 129 -1.54 0.40 7.02
CA SER A 129 -2.33 -0.69 7.64
C SER A 129 -3.66 -0.16 8.14
N ARG A 130 -4.72 -0.96 8.03
CA ARG A 130 -6.03 -0.68 8.64
C ARG A 130 -6.16 -1.34 10.01
N ARG A 131 -5.20 -2.21 10.37
CA ARG A 131 -5.19 -3.03 11.59
C ARG A 131 -3.91 -2.82 12.40
N ALA A 132 -3.35 -1.61 12.37
CA ALA A 132 -2.07 -1.28 12.99
C ALA A 132 -2.02 -1.62 14.49
N SER A 133 -3.10 -1.37 15.24
CA SER A 133 -3.18 -1.68 16.69
C SER A 133 -3.13 -3.18 16.96
N GLU A 134 -3.69 -4.01 16.07
CA GLU A 134 -3.62 -5.46 16.22
C GLU A 134 -2.20 -5.97 15.93
N PHE A 135 -1.50 -5.40 14.94
CA PHE A 135 -0.09 -5.70 14.67
C PHE A 135 0.79 -5.34 15.88
N LYS A 136 0.55 -4.16 16.49
CA LYS A 136 1.23 -3.77 17.74
C LYS A 136 1.05 -4.84 18.81
N THR A 137 -0.20 -5.22 19.10
CA THR A 137 -0.50 -6.23 20.15
C THR A 137 0.10 -7.60 19.85
N TYR A 138 0.16 -7.97 18.58
CA TYR A 138 0.72 -9.26 18.15
C TYR A 138 2.24 -9.31 18.25
N LEU A 139 2.93 -8.22 17.89
CA LEU A 139 4.39 -8.14 17.84
C LEU A 139 5.02 -7.69 19.18
N SER A 140 4.20 -7.22 20.15
CA SER A 140 4.66 -6.86 21.51
C SER A 140 4.63 -8.05 22.48
N LYS A 141 4.25 -9.24 22.01
CA LYS A 141 4.29 -10.49 22.78
C LYS A 141 5.65 -11.18 22.61
#